data_fd599193f1eba43f90562b2495cbb65e
#
_entry.id   fd599193f1eba43f90562b2495cbb65e
#
_cell.length_a   1.000
_cell.length_b   1.000
_cell.length_c   1.000
_cell.angle_alpha   90.00
_cell.angle_beta   90.00
_cell.angle_gamma   90.00
#
_symmetry.space_group_name_H-M   'P 1'
#
loop_
_entity.id
_entity.type
_entity.pdbx_description
1 polymer ?
#
loop_
_entity_poly.entity_id
_entity_poly.type
_entity_poly.pdbx_seq_one_letter_code
_entity_poly.pdbx_strand_id
1 'polypeptide(L)'
;MAKEIKFNTDVRTAMKSGADALADAVKVTLGPKGRNVVIDKKFGAPQITKDGVTVAKEVELEDRFENMGAQLVKEVASKTNEQAGDGTTTATVLAQAIINVGLKNVTAGANPMDLKRGIDKAVAAVVNELRELSQPVGEDYSKIEQVGTVSANNDTSMWRAQWAGSRKSR
;
A
#
# COMPACT_ATOMS: atom_id res chain seq x y z
N MET A 1 -18.95 -13.80 -20.88
CA MET A 1 -18.92 -12.34 -21.14
C MET A 1 -17.94 -12.04 -22.26
N ALA A 2 -18.31 -11.16 -23.20
CA ALA A 2 -17.41 -10.70 -24.25
C ALA A 2 -16.25 -9.88 -23.61
N LYS A 3 -15.04 -10.00 -24.17
CA LYS A 3 -13.89 -9.19 -23.74
C LYS A 3 -14.00 -7.82 -24.42
N GLU A 4 -13.83 -6.77 -23.63
CA GLU A 4 -13.72 -5.39 -24.11
C GLU A 4 -12.25 -5.04 -24.29
N ILE A 5 -11.92 -4.37 -25.37
CA ILE A 5 -10.56 -3.94 -25.68
C ILE A 5 -10.58 -2.42 -25.88
N LYS A 6 -9.74 -1.72 -25.14
CA LYS A 6 -9.48 -0.29 -25.28
C LYS A 6 -8.00 -0.06 -25.57
N PHE A 7 -7.70 1.02 -26.31
CA PHE A 7 -6.33 1.35 -26.74
C PHE A 7 -5.94 2.77 -26.36
N ASN A 8 -4.64 3.03 -26.37
CA ASN A 8 -4.05 4.36 -26.29
C ASN A 8 -4.32 5.14 -24.99
N THR A 9 -4.62 6.43 -25.15
CA THR A 9 -4.72 7.41 -24.08
C THR A 9 -5.88 7.10 -23.14
N ASP A 10 -7.00 6.64 -23.68
CA ASP A 10 -8.24 6.43 -22.92
C ASP A 10 -8.07 5.35 -21.85
N VAL A 11 -7.45 4.23 -22.22
CA VAL A 11 -7.18 3.17 -21.24
C VAL A 11 -6.18 3.61 -20.18
N ARG A 12 -5.15 4.37 -20.55
CA ARG A 12 -4.16 4.88 -19.60
C ARG A 12 -4.79 5.84 -18.59
N THR A 13 -5.66 6.73 -19.08
CA THR A 13 -6.39 7.69 -18.24
C THR A 13 -7.32 6.97 -17.29
N ALA A 14 -8.11 6.02 -17.75
CA ALA A 14 -9.00 5.25 -16.91
C ALA A 14 -8.23 4.44 -15.84
N MET A 15 -7.18 3.70 -16.23
CA MET A 15 -6.37 2.95 -15.27
C MET A 15 -5.67 3.85 -14.25
N LYS A 16 -5.20 5.03 -14.69
CA LYS A 16 -4.63 6.02 -13.77
C LYS A 16 -5.67 6.53 -12.78
N SER A 17 -6.88 6.88 -13.25
CA SER A 17 -7.99 7.30 -12.40
C SER A 17 -8.29 6.27 -11.33
N GLY A 18 -8.35 5.00 -11.70
CA GLY A 18 -8.57 3.90 -10.74
C GLY A 18 -7.44 3.72 -9.74
N ALA A 19 -6.19 3.82 -10.19
CA ALA A 19 -5.04 3.77 -9.31
C ALA A 19 -5.03 4.94 -8.31
N ASP A 20 -5.36 6.15 -8.78
CA ASP A 20 -5.48 7.34 -7.93
C ASP A 20 -6.63 7.20 -6.93
N ALA A 21 -7.80 6.73 -7.36
CA ALA A 21 -8.96 6.55 -6.49
C ALA A 21 -8.66 5.62 -5.30
N LEU A 22 -8.01 4.48 -5.56
CA LEU A 22 -7.61 3.57 -4.49
C LEU A 22 -6.53 4.19 -3.60
N ALA A 23 -5.48 4.76 -4.18
CA ALA A 23 -4.37 5.32 -3.43
C ALA A 23 -4.82 6.50 -2.55
N ASP A 24 -5.71 7.36 -3.05
CA ASP A 24 -6.25 8.49 -2.29
C ASP A 24 -7.14 8.02 -1.12
N ALA A 25 -7.92 6.95 -1.31
CA ALA A 25 -8.69 6.34 -0.23
C ALA A 25 -7.80 5.77 0.88
N VAL A 26 -6.68 5.13 0.51
CA VAL A 26 -5.71 4.57 1.46
C VAL A 26 -4.87 5.65 2.14
N LYS A 27 -4.46 6.68 1.38
CA LYS A 27 -3.57 7.75 1.82
C LYS A 27 -4.08 8.53 3.03
N VAL A 28 -5.40 8.65 3.21
CA VAL A 28 -5.99 9.37 4.35
C VAL A 28 -5.67 8.71 5.69
N THR A 29 -5.24 7.45 5.69
CA THR A 29 -4.85 6.70 6.90
C THR A 29 -3.40 6.92 7.30
N LEU A 30 -2.58 7.62 6.48
CA LEU A 30 -1.13 7.73 6.65
C LEU A 30 -0.73 8.67 7.79
N GLY A 31 0.18 8.17 8.62
CA GLY A 31 0.93 8.96 9.59
C GLY A 31 0.14 9.40 10.82
N PRO A 32 0.73 10.30 11.66
CA PRO A 32 0.14 10.71 12.95
C PRO A 32 -1.21 11.43 12.82
N LYS A 33 -1.45 12.08 11.68
CA LYS A 33 -2.72 12.73 11.36
C LYS A 33 -3.67 11.83 10.55
N GLY A 34 -3.33 10.55 10.42
CA GLY A 34 -4.14 9.57 9.71
C GLY A 34 -5.55 9.48 10.30
N ARG A 35 -6.54 9.38 9.41
CA ARG A 35 -7.97 9.33 9.76
C ARG A 35 -8.49 7.91 9.61
N ASN A 36 -9.57 7.62 10.34
CA ASN A 36 -10.34 6.42 10.11
C ASN A 36 -11.10 6.52 8.79
N VAL A 37 -11.20 5.39 8.10
CA VAL A 37 -12.08 5.19 6.96
C VAL A 37 -13.27 4.39 7.43
N VAL A 38 -14.46 4.79 7.01
CA VAL A 38 -15.71 4.05 7.23
C VAL A 38 -16.03 3.30 5.95
N ILE A 39 -16.11 1.99 6.05
CA ILE A 39 -16.41 1.10 4.93
C ILE A 39 -17.84 0.60 5.10
N ASP A 40 -18.67 0.87 4.11
CA ASP A 40 -20.04 0.32 4.06
C ASP A 40 -19.98 -1.18 3.78
N LYS A 41 -20.80 -1.94 4.48
CA LYS A 41 -20.91 -3.39 4.31
C LYS A 41 -22.33 -3.72 3.84
N LYS A 42 -22.44 -4.56 2.83
CA LYS A 42 -23.74 -5.03 2.32
C LYS A 42 -24.61 -5.69 3.40
N PHE A 43 -23.95 -6.28 4.40
CA PHE A 43 -24.61 -6.92 5.54
C PHE A 43 -23.87 -6.56 6.83
N GLY A 44 -24.59 -6.12 7.85
CA GLY A 44 -24.02 -5.76 9.15
C GLY A 44 -23.73 -4.27 9.31
N ALA A 45 -23.00 -3.94 10.38
CA ALA A 45 -22.61 -2.56 10.67
C ALA A 45 -21.43 -2.12 9.79
N PRO A 46 -21.32 -0.81 9.47
CA PRO A 46 -20.13 -0.27 8.79
C PRO A 46 -18.85 -0.58 9.56
N GLN A 47 -17.80 -0.91 8.83
CA GLN A 47 -16.49 -1.18 9.40
C GLN A 47 -15.68 0.11 9.46
N ILE A 48 -15.15 0.43 10.64
CA ILE A 48 -14.24 1.57 10.84
C ILE A 48 -12.82 1.04 10.96
N THR A 49 -11.90 1.55 10.15
CA THR A 49 -10.52 1.11 10.15
C THR A 49 -9.54 2.22 9.81
N LYS A 50 -8.29 2.09 10.28
CA LYS A 50 -7.12 2.89 9.84
C LYS A 50 -6.16 2.04 9.01
N ASP A 51 -6.40 0.74 8.90
CA ASP A 51 -5.50 -0.15 8.20
C ASP A 51 -5.61 0.00 6.70
N GLY A 52 -4.49 0.41 6.07
CA GLY A 52 -4.44 0.71 4.64
C GLY A 52 -4.73 -0.49 3.75
N VAL A 53 -4.29 -1.70 4.13
CA VAL A 53 -4.56 -2.90 3.31
C VAL A 53 -6.04 -3.29 3.39
N THR A 54 -6.68 -3.13 4.54
CA THR A 54 -8.11 -3.36 4.70
C THR A 54 -8.92 -2.40 3.81
N VAL A 55 -8.56 -1.10 3.83
CA VAL A 55 -9.19 -0.11 2.94
C VAL A 55 -8.97 -0.48 1.47
N ALA A 56 -7.74 -0.81 1.09
CA ALA A 56 -7.41 -1.16 -0.30
C ALA A 56 -8.21 -2.35 -0.82
N LYS A 57 -8.44 -3.36 0.03
CA LYS A 57 -9.19 -4.57 -0.36
C LYS A 57 -10.66 -4.31 -0.66
N GLU A 58 -11.25 -3.29 -0.05
CA GLU A 58 -12.68 -2.97 -0.20
C GLU A 58 -12.97 -2.00 -1.35
N VAL A 59 -11.93 -1.37 -1.95
CA VAL A 59 -12.13 -0.48 -3.09
C VAL A 59 -12.50 -1.28 -4.33
N GLU A 60 -13.70 -1.01 -4.86
CA GLU A 60 -14.20 -1.52 -6.13
C GLU A 60 -14.81 -0.34 -6.92
N LEU A 61 -14.52 -0.26 -8.20
CA LEU A 61 -14.98 0.81 -9.09
C LEU A 61 -15.90 0.25 -10.18
N GLU A 62 -16.90 1.03 -10.57
CA GLU A 62 -17.89 0.62 -11.57
C GLU A 62 -17.30 0.48 -12.98
N ASP A 63 -16.45 1.41 -13.40
CA ASP A 63 -15.76 1.31 -14.69
C ASP A 63 -14.70 0.19 -14.63
N ARG A 64 -14.77 -0.73 -15.57
CA ARG A 64 -13.88 -1.91 -15.61
C ARG A 64 -12.42 -1.55 -15.75
N PHE A 65 -12.08 -0.52 -16.51
CA PHE A 65 -10.68 -0.12 -16.75
C PHE A 65 -10.14 0.68 -15.57
N GLU A 66 -10.95 1.51 -14.94
CA GLU A 66 -10.59 2.14 -13.66
C GLU A 66 -10.39 1.06 -12.58
N ASN A 67 -11.31 0.11 -12.49
CA ASN A 67 -11.18 -0.98 -11.54
C ASN A 67 -9.92 -1.83 -11.78
N MET A 68 -9.50 -2.06 -13.03
CA MET A 68 -8.22 -2.71 -13.33
C MET A 68 -7.03 -1.92 -12.76
N GLY A 69 -7.04 -0.59 -12.91
CA GLY A 69 -6.02 0.28 -12.32
C GLY A 69 -5.99 0.19 -10.80
N ALA A 70 -7.14 0.22 -10.15
CA ALA A 70 -7.28 0.02 -8.72
C ALA A 70 -6.74 -1.36 -8.27
N GLN A 71 -7.08 -2.44 -9.00
CA GLN A 71 -6.62 -3.79 -8.68
C GLN A 71 -5.08 -3.93 -8.73
N LEU A 72 -4.40 -3.27 -9.66
CA LEU A 72 -2.93 -3.28 -9.70
C LEU A 72 -2.31 -2.66 -8.44
N VAL A 73 -2.87 -1.56 -7.94
CA VAL A 73 -2.40 -0.91 -6.72
C VAL A 73 -2.82 -1.71 -5.47
N LYS A 74 -4.00 -2.34 -5.48
CA LYS A 74 -4.44 -3.28 -4.44
C LYS A 74 -3.44 -4.43 -4.29
N GLU A 75 -2.90 -4.95 -5.39
CA GLU A 75 -1.89 -6.01 -5.36
C GLU A 75 -0.61 -5.55 -4.67
N VAL A 76 -0.18 -4.29 -4.87
CA VAL A 76 0.98 -3.72 -4.17
C VAL A 76 0.75 -3.73 -2.65
N ALA A 77 -0.40 -3.27 -2.17
CA ALA A 77 -0.74 -3.27 -0.76
C ALA A 77 -0.76 -4.70 -0.18
N SER A 78 -1.38 -5.65 -0.90
CA SER A 78 -1.48 -7.04 -0.47
C SER A 78 -0.13 -7.73 -0.39
N LYS A 79 0.72 -7.60 -1.40
CA LYS A 79 2.09 -8.15 -1.40
C LYS A 79 2.95 -7.57 -0.29
N THR A 80 2.85 -6.26 -0.04
CA THR A 80 3.58 -5.63 1.06
C THR A 80 3.14 -6.20 2.40
N ASN A 81 1.83 -6.40 2.59
CA ASN A 81 1.30 -7.01 3.80
C ASN A 81 1.77 -8.46 3.99
N GLU A 82 1.80 -9.26 2.93
CA GLU A 82 2.26 -10.65 2.98
C GLU A 82 3.76 -10.77 3.30
N GLN A 83 4.57 -9.84 2.82
CA GLN A 83 6.03 -9.89 2.99
C GLN A 83 6.53 -9.25 4.28
N ALA A 84 5.92 -8.15 4.69
CA ALA A 84 6.39 -7.35 5.81
C ALA A 84 5.36 -7.17 6.94
N GLY A 85 4.07 -7.33 6.66
CA GLY A 85 3.01 -7.09 7.63
C GLY A 85 2.80 -5.61 7.99
N ASP A 86 3.59 -4.71 7.42
CA ASP A 86 3.55 -3.27 7.66
C ASP A 86 3.96 -2.49 6.41
N GLY A 87 3.74 -1.17 6.42
CA GLY A 87 4.13 -0.27 5.32
C GLY A 87 3.20 -0.30 4.11
N THR A 88 2.02 -0.90 4.20
CA THR A 88 1.07 -1.06 3.10
C THR A 88 0.60 0.28 2.53
N THR A 89 0.29 1.24 3.40
CA THR A 89 -0.08 2.60 3.00
C THR A 89 1.07 3.33 2.30
N THR A 90 2.29 3.22 2.84
CA THR A 90 3.50 3.82 2.25
C THR A 90 3.76 3.24 0.86
N ALA A 91 3.70 1.92 0.71
CA ALA A 91 3.88 1.24 -0.58
C ALA A 91 2.84 1.68 -1.61
N THR A 92 1.58 1.83 -1.20
CA THR A 92 0.48 2.32 -2.05
C THR A 92 0.73 3.74 -2.54
N VAL A 93 1.15 4.64 -1.65
CA VAL A 93 1.47 6.04 -2.00
C VAL A 93 2.67 6.13 -2.93
N LEU A 94 3.71 5.32 -2.70
CA LEU A 94 4.87 5.25 -3.59
C LEU A 94 4.49 4.70 -4.96
N ALA A 95 3.67 3.66 -5.04
CA ALA A 95 3.17 3.13 -6.30
C ALA A 95 2.40 4.19 -7.09
N GLN A 96 1.51 4.94 -6.46
CA GLN A 96 0.80 6.06 -7.07
C GLN A 96 1.77 7.11 -7.63
N ALA A 97 2.77 7.50 -6.84
CA ALA A 97 3.75 8.49 -7.27
C ALA A 97 4.56 8.02 -8.49
N ILE A 98 5.01 6.77 -8.48
CA ILE A 98 5.76 6.16 -9.61
C ILE A 98 4.88 6.10 -10.85
N ILE A 99 3.63 5.65 -10.73
CA ILE A 99 2.66 5.59 -11.84
C ILE A 99 2.46 7.00 -12.41
N ASN A 100 2.20 7.99 -11.57
CA ASN A 100 1.91 9.34 -12.01
C ASN A 100 3.09 10.00 -12.74
N VAL A 101 4.31 9.85 -12.21
CA VAL A 101 5.52 10.38 -12.86
C VAL A 101 5.85 9.59 -14.13
N GLY A 102 5.74 8.26 -14.06
CA GLY A 102 5.99 7.38 -15.22
C GLY A 102 5.06 7.68 -16.39
N LEU A 103 3.76 7.81 -16.14
CA LEU A 103 2.79 8.13 -17.19
C LEU A 103 3.02 9.52 -17.81
N LYS A 104 3.45 10.52 -17.03
CA LYS A 104 3.83 11.83 -17.57
C LYS A 104 4.97 11.70 -18.59
N ASN A 105 6.01 10.92 -18.24
CA ASN A 105 7.14 10.70 -19.13
C ASN A 105 6.74 9.95 -20.41
N VAL A 106 5.92 8.91 -20.30
CA VAL A 106 5.42 8.16 -21.46
C VAL A 106 4.55 9.06 -22.35
N THR A 107 3.70 9.89 -21.78
CA THR A 107 2.88 10.86 -22.54
C THR A 107 3.74 11.91 -23.22
N ALA A 108 4.87 12.28 -22.64
CA ALA A 108 5.85 13.18 -23.24
C ALA A 108 6.73 12.50 -24.32
N GLY A 109 6.50 11.22 -24.63
CA GLY A 109 7.19 10.49 -25.70
C GLY A 109 8.35 9.62 -25.25
N ALA A 110 8.57 9.45 -23.95
CA ALA A 110 9.60 8.53 -23.45
C ALA A 110 9.24 7.07 -23.80
N ASN A 111 10.25 6.28 -24.16
CA ASN A 111 10.07 4.86 -24.42
C ASN A 111 9.72 4.11 -23.10
N PRO A 112 8.56 3.43 -23.03
CA PRO A 112 8.15 2.73 -21.81
C PRO A 112 9.13 1.64 -21.35
N MET A 113 9.81 0.97 -22.28
CA MET A 113 10.79 -0.08 -21.98
C MET A 113 12.07 0.50 -21.39
N ASP A 114 12.51 1.67 -21.84
CA ASP A 114 13.65 2.38 -21.26
C ASP A 114 13.31 2.91 -19.88
N LEU A 115 12.10 3.45 -19.71
CA LEU A 115 11.60 3.87 -18.41
C LEU A 115 11.57 2.70 -17.42
N LYS A 116 11.06 1.54 -17.84
CA LYS A 116 11.06 0.33 -17.01
C LYS A 116 12.48 -0.05 -16.58
N ARG A 117 13.44 -0.10 -17.54
CA ARG A 117 14.85 -0.41 -17.22
C ARG A 117 15.45 0.59 -16.22
N GLY A 118 15.09 1.87 -16.34
CA GLY A 118 15.50 2.91 -15.39
C GLY A 118 14.94 2.69 -14.00
N ILE A 119 13.65 2.36 -13.90
CA ILE A 119 12.97 2.03 -12.64
C ILE A 119 13.62 0.81 -11.98
N ASP A 120 13.86 -0.27 -12.72
CA ASP A 120 14.49 -1.49 -12.20
C ASP A 120 15.89 -1.20 -11.59
N LYS A 121 16.70 -0.38 -12.27
CA LYS A 121 18.02 0.05 -11.75
C LYS A 121 17.88 0.92 -10.48
N ALA A 122 16.96 1.86 -10.49
CA ALA A 122 16.71 2.73 -9.33
C ALA A 122 16.24 1.93 -8.12
N VAL A 123 15.33 0.98 -8.32
CA VAL A 123 14.83 0.10 -7.24
C VAL A 123 15.99 -0.70 -6.64
N ALA A 124 16.88 -1.29 -7.47
CA ALA A 124 18.03 -2.04 -6.96
C ALA A 124 18.95 -1.16 -6.09
N ALA A 125 19.25 0.06 -6.53
CA ALA A 125 20.06 1.00 -5.77
C ALA A 125 19.40 1.42 -4.45
N VAL A 126 18.10 1.77 -4.49
CA VAL A 126 17.34 2.18 -3.30
C VAL A 126 17.24 1.04 -2.29
N VAL A 127 16.99 -0.20 -2.75
CA VAL A 127 16.91 -1.36 -1.85
C VAL A 127 18.25 -1.60 -1.14
N ASN A 128 19.38 -1.45 -1.83
CA ASN A 128 20.70 -1.60 -1.20
C ASN A 128 20.93 -0.51 -0.15
N GLU A 129 20.64 0.75 -0.47
CA GLU A 129 20.74 1.86 0.49
C GLU A 129 19.84 1.66 1.71
N LEU A 130 18.61 1.22 1.50
CA LEU A 130 17.68 0.92 2.60
C LEU A 130 18.20 -0.20 3.51
N ARG A 131 18.90 -1.20 2.97
CA ARG A 131 19.54 -2.24 3.79
C ARG A 131 20.65 -1.70 4.66
N GLU A 132 21.46 -0.77 4.14
CA GLU A 132 22.52 -0.11 4.90
C GLU A 132 21.97 0.80 5.99
N LEU A 133 20.87 1.51 5.69
CA LEU A 133 20.20 2.39 6.65
C LEU A 133 19.37 1.64 7.70
N SER A 134 19.02 0.39 7.44
CA SER A 134 18.16 -0.40 8.34
C SER A 134 18.90 -0.72 9.65
N GLN A 135 18.19 -0.56 10.76
CA GLN A 135 18.70 -0.90 12.08
C GLN A 135 18.12 -2.25 12.51
N PRO A 136 18.95 -3.28 12.71
CA PRO A 136 18.46 -4.56 13.20
C PRO A 136 17.89 -4.41 14.60
N VAL A 137 16.73 -5.00 14.83
CA VAL A 137 16.08 -5.03 16.16
C VAL A 137 16.83 -5.99 17.07
N GLY A 138 17.31 -7.13 16.52
CA GLY A 138 18.05 -8.14 17.27
C GLY A 138 17.28 -8.63 18.50
N GLU A 139 17.99 -8.83 19.61
CA GLU A 139 17.42 -9.23 20.90
C GLU A 139 17.10 -8.03 21.81
N ASP A 140 17.10 -6.81 21.27
CA ASP A 140 16.77 -5.60 22.03
C ASP A 140 15.28 -5.52 22.33
N TYR A 141 14.90 -5.95 23.53
CA TYR A 141 13.52 -5.96 23.98
C TYR A 141 12.88 -4.57 23.99
N SER A 142 13.66 -3.51 24.18
CA SER A 142 13.12 -2.13 24.18
C SER A 142 12.66 -1.72 22.79
N LYS A 143 13.40 -2.09 21.77
CA LYS A 143 13.01 -1.85 20.36
C LYS A 143 11.78 -2.67 19.98
N ILE A 144 11.71 -3.93 20.43
CA ILE A 144 10.54 -4.79 20.19
C ILE A 144 9.30 -4.18 20.86
N GLU A 145 9.44 -3.69 22.10
CA GLU A 145 8.34 -3.01 22.81
C GLU A 145 7.90 -1.74 22.08
N GLN A 146 8.83 -0.93 21.60
CA GLN A 146 8.52 0.28 20.84
C GLN A 146 7.75 -0.02 19.54
N VAL A 147 8.20 -0.99 18.76
CA VAL A 147 7.52 -1.43 17.53
C VAL A 147 6.13 -1.96 17.85
N GLY A 148 6.01 -2.80 18.86
CA GLY A 148 4.73 -3.34 19.29
C GLY A 148 3.75 -2.26 19.77
N THR A 149 4.26 -1.27 20.53
CA THR A 149 3.46 -0.15 21.01
C THR A 149 2.94 0.71 19.85
N VAL A 150 3.79 1.01 18.85
CA VAL A 150 3.35 1.76 17.67
C VAL A 150 2.32 0.96 16.88
N SER A 151 2.52 -0.34 16.69
CA SER A 151 1.56 -1.22 16.01
C SER A 151 0.22 -1.31 16.73
N ALA A 152 0.21 -1.21 18.07
CA ALA A 152 -0.98 -1.16 18.91
C ALA A 152 -1.57 0.26 19.06
N ASN A 153 -1.25 1.19 18.15
CA ASN A 153 -1.73 2.57 18.16
C ASN A 153 -1.40 3.32 19.46
N ASN A 154 -0.19 3.12 19.99
CA ASN A 154 0.33 3.63 21.25
C ASN A 154 -0.35 3.06 22.51
N ASP A 155 -1.06 1.95 22.39
CA ASP A 155 -1.61 1.22 23.56
C ASP A 155 -0.58 0.22 24.09
N THR A 156 0.15 0.62 25.11
CA THR A 156 1.16 -0.23 25.78
C THR A 156 0.53 -1.41 26.54
N SER A 157 -0.74 -1.31 26.94
CA SER A 157 -1.43 -2.38 27.67
C SER A 157 -1.77 -3.56 26.75
N MET A 158 -2.24 -3.28 25.54
CA MET A 158 -2.50 -4.30 24.51
C MET A 158 -1.23 -5.04 24.11
N TRP A 159 -0.14 -4.33 23.89
CA TRP A 159 1.15 -4.93 23.56
C TRP A 159 1.64 -5.88 24.67
N ARG A 160 1.62 -5.44 25.92
CA ARG A 160 2.05 -6.25 27.06
C ARG A 160 1.22 -7.52 27.24
N ALA A 161 -0.10 -7.44 27.02
CA ALA A 161 -0.99 -8.59 27.10
C ALA A 161 -0.68 -9.62 26.00
N GLN A 162 -0.47 -9.18 24.78
CA GLN A 162 -0.15 -10.04 23.64
C GLN A 162 1.22 -10.71 23.79
N TRP A 163 2.23 -9.96 24.28
CA TRP A 163 3.57 -10.46 24.52
C TRP A 163 3.63 -11.46 25.67
N ALA A 164 2.90 -11.22 26.74
CA ALA A 164 2.81 -12.15 27.87
C ALA A 164 2.16 -13.49 27.47
N GLY A 165 1.21 -13.47 26.52
CA GLY A 165 0.60 -14.66 25.93
C GLY A 165 1.59 -15.49 25.10
N SER A 166 2.42 -14.85 24.30
CA SER A 166 3.38 -15.52 23.42
C SER A 166 4.55 -16.19 24.15
N ARG A 167 4.90 -15.73 25.35
CA ARG A 167 5.91 -16.37 26.23
C ARG A 167 5.44 -17.66 26.89
N LYS A 168 4.13 -17.83 27.05
CA LYS A 168 3.57 -19.03 27.71
C LYS A 168 3.43 -20.22 26.74
N SER A 169 3.63 -19.99 25.43
CA SER A 169 3.48 -21.01 24.38
C SER A 169 4.82 -21.54 23.85
N ARG A 170 5.93 -21.19 24.46
CA ARG A 170 7.28 -21.75 24.25
C ARG A 170 7.76 -22.39 25.56
#